data_8c7dcb8ff33e3c7c8e96150eead412db
#
_entry.id   8c7dcb8ff33e3c7c8e96150eead412db
#
_cell.length_a   1.000
_cell.length_b   1.000
_cell.length_c   1.000
_cell.angle_alpha   90.00
_cell.angle_beta   90.00
_cell.angle_gamma   90.00
#
_symmetry.space_group_name_H-M   'P 1'
#
loop_
_entity.id
_entity.type
_entity.pdbx_description
1 polymer ?
#
loop_
_entity_poly.entity_id
_entity_poly.type
_entity_poly.pdbx_seq_one_letter_code
_entity_poly.pdbx_strand_id
1 'polypeptide(L)'
;MTHELGDIFVYAPWSRLNETPEEIARRASRFMEEFSSRVSVGRWRPIQQEEGEWDGTEAGLAGFIGNRIMRKSDGEHAPEGGYHFLLETENDLLETCFSVTAGQSKILEPVYGPSFYQQFGWLPFPDPDQPPRVSADFLWEASLRAVIPAFDPIFAVGQELDVIMEQEPEGWLLPIGYRVWINERVGGVRACAEGLTVERLGNGTLIRVPDSWPAERVIETLTETFRSNDLDGLL
;
A
#
# COMPACT_ATOMS: atom_id res chain seq x y z
N MET A 1 -19.59 7.15 10.41
CA MET A 1 -19.04 7.95 9.31
C MET A 1 -18.94 7.02 8.12
N THR A 2 -19.45 7.39 6.96
CA THR A 2 -19.21 6.61 5.72
C THR A 2 -17.97 7.21 5.11
N HIS A 3 -16.90 6.43 5.04
CA HIS A 3 -15.65 6.82 4.43
C HIS A 3 -15.86 7.03 2.92
N GLU A 4 -15.39 8.15 2.38
CA GLU A 4 -15.43 8.38 0.94
C GLU A 4 -14.28 7.62 0.28
N LEU A 5 -14.58 6.79 -0.74
CA LEU A 5 -13.57 5.89 -1.31
C LEU A 5 -12.35 6.61 -1.92
N GLY A 6 -12.46 7.82 -2.41
CA GLY A 6 -11.31 8.59 -2.93
C GLY A 6 -10.20 8.86 -1.92
N ASP A 7 -10.48 8.62 -0.63
CA ASP A 7 -9.61 8.95 0.50
C ASP A 7 -9.00 7.71 1.18
N ILE A 8 -9.11 6.52 0.54
CA ILE A 8 -8.61 5.26 1.07
C ILE A 8 -7.30 4.89 0.42
N PHE A 9 -6.31 4.58 1.26
CA PHE A 9 -4.97 4.25 0.83
C PHE A 9 -4.44 3.00 1.54
N VAL A 10 -3.48 2.33 0.87
CA VAL A 10 -2.62 1.31 1.48
C VAL A 10 -1.18 1.64 1.16
N TYR A 11 -0.34 1.66 2.20
CA TYR A 11 1.08 1.88 2.08
C TYR A 11 1.86 0.73 2.73
N ALA A 12 2.92 0.26 2.07
CA ALA A 12 3.71 -0.87 2.53
C ALA A 12 5.17 -0.76 2.08
N PRO A 13 6.10 -0.28 2.92
CA PRO A 13 7.53 -0.22 2.61
C PRO A 13 8.23 -1.53 2.94
N TRP A 14 9.32 -1.81 2.22
CA TRP A 14 10.23 -2.93 2.53
C TRP A 14 11.70 -2.52 2.42
N SER A 15 12.62 -3.41 2.83
CA SER A 15 14.05 -3.10 2.93
C SER A 15 14.92 -3.73 1.83
N ARG A 16 14.35 -4.49 0.89
CA ARG A 16 15.13 -5.17 -0.14
C ARG A 16 15.59 -4.18 -1.20
N LEU A 17 16.89 -4.19 -1.47
CA LEU A 17 17.54 -3.36 -2.49
C LEU A 17 18.01 -4.22 -3.68
N ASN A 18 18.36 -3.56 -4.78
CA ASN A 18 18.92 -4.17 -6.00
C ASN A 18 18.01 -5.26 -6.62
N GLU A 19 16.70 -5.12 -6.51
CA GLU A 19 15.75 -6.03 -7.16
C GLU A 19 15.76 -5.81 -8.66
N THR A 20 15.76 -6.91 -9.43
CA THR A 20 15.66 -6.87 -10.87
C THR A 20 14.21 -6.64 -11.32
N PRO A 21 13.97 -6.16 -12.57
CA PRO A 21 12.62 -6.06 -13.12
C PRO A 21 11.82 -7.35 -13.04
N GLU A 22 12.45 -8.51 -13.21
CA GLU A 22 11.81 -9.82 -13.15
C GLU A 22 11.38 -10.17 -11.71
N GLU A 23 12.19 -9.84 -10.71
CA GLU A 23 11.83 -10.03 -9.30
C GLU A 23 10.67 -9.14 -8.90
N ILE A 24 10.69 -7.88 -9.32
CA ILE A 24 9.63 -6.90 -9.07
C ILE A 24 8.35 -7.32 -9.78
N ALA A 25 8.43 -7.74 -11.06
CA ALA A 25 7.28 -8.20 -11.83
C ALA A 25 6.60 -9.41 -11.18
N ARG A 26 7.38 -10.38 -10.71
CA ARG A 26 6.85 -11.56 -10.01
C ARG A 26 6.07 -11.18 -8.76
N ARG A 27 6.56 -10.21 -7.98
CA ARG A 27 5.87 -9.71 -6.79
C ARG A 27 4.58 -8.97 -7.13
N ALA A 28 4.66 -8.07 -8.12
CA ALA A 28 3.49 -7.32 -8.57
C ALA A 28 2.42 -8.27 -9.16
N SER A 29 2.82 -9.27 -9.95
CA SER A 29 1.90 -10.29 -10.47
C SER A 29 1.23 -11.07 -9.34
N ARG A 30 1.99 -11.50 -8.34
CA ARG A 30 1.45 -12.17 -7.16
C ARG A 30 0.45 -11.30 -6.40
N PHE A 31 0.77 -10.01 -6.21
CA PHE A 31 -0.16 -9.07 -5.60
C PHE A 31 -1.47 -8.97 -6.41
N MET A 32 -1.36 -8.78 -7.72
CA MET A 32 -2.52 -8.66 -8.60
C MET A 32 -3.41 -9.91 -8.58
N GLU A 33 -2.83 -11.10 -8.60
CA GLU A 33 -3.55 -12.37 -8.50
C GLU A 33 -4.28 -12.50 -7.17
N GLU A 34 -3.58 -12.28 -6.05
CA GLU A 34 -4.16 -12.39 -4.70
C GLU A 34 -5.24 -11.34 -4.45
N PHE A 35 -5.02 -10.10 -4.89
CA PHE A 35 -6.01 -9.04 -4.76
C PHE A 35 -7.25 -9.34 -5.62
N SER A 36 -7.06 -9.68 -6.89
CA SER A 36 -8.14 -9.99 -7.82
C SER A 36 -8.94 -11.23 -7.42
N SER A 37 -8.34 -12.16 -6.67
CA SER A 37 -9.06 -13.32 -6.12
C SER A 37 -10.06 -12.94 -5.01
N ARG A 38 -9.86 -11.80 -4.37
CA ARG A 38 -10.69 -11.30 -3.26
C ARG A 38 -11.65 -10.21 -3.70
N VAL A 39 -11.16 -9.33 -4.58
CA VAL A 39 -11.90 -8.20 -5.10
C VAL A 39 -12.15 -8.43 -6.58
N SER A 40 -13.40 -8.44 -7.00
CA SER A 40 -13.74 -8.56 -8.41
C SER A 40 -13.32 -7.29 -9.14
N VAL A 41 -12.15 -7.31 -9.74
CA VAL A 41 -11.61 -6.19 -10.54
C VAL A 41 -11.46 -6.58 -11.99
N GLY A 42 -11.33 -5.58 -12.87
CA GLY A 42 -11.06 -5.77 -14.28
C GLY A 42 -9.62 -6.20 -14.58
N ARG A 43 -9.23 -6.07 -15.83
CA ARG A 43 -7.86 -6.33 -16.24
C ARG A 43 -6.94 -5.19 -15.78
N TRP A 44 -5.82 -5.52 -15.17
CA TRP A 44 -4.78 -4.55 -14.84
C TRP A 44 -4.10 -4.01 -16.10
N ARG A 45 -3.82 -2.71 -16.11
CA ARG A 45 -3.17 -2.00 -17.22
C ARG A 45 -2.25 -0.89 -16.71
N PRO A 46 -1.21 -0.50 -17.43
CA PRO A 46 -0.42 0.69 -17.11
C PRO A 46 -1.26 1.97 -17.24
N ILE A 47 -1.08 2.91 -16.30
CA ILE A 47 -1.74 4.23 -16.36
C ILE A 47 -1.19 5.09 -17.51
N GLN A 48 0.10 4.95 -17.82
CA GLN A 48 0.74 5.68 -18.91
C GLN A 48 1.03 4.74 -20.07
N GLN A 49 0.29 4.92 -21.17
CA GLN A 49 0.36 4.06 -22.37
C GLN A 49 1.48 4.44 -23.34
N GLU A 50 2.45 5.29 -22.98
CA GLU A 50 3.35 5.90 -23.97
C GLU A 50 4.39 4.96 -24.58
N GLU A 51 4.74 3.82 -23.98
CA GLU A 51 5.72 2.90 -24.55
C GLU A 51 5.43 1.42 -24.23
N GLY A 52 4.77 0.75 -25.15
CA GLY A 52 4.63 -0.70 -25.16
C GLY A 52 3.45 -1.22 -24.35
N GLU A 53 2.56 -1.94 -25.03
CA GLU A 53 1.45 -2.63 -24.36
C GLU A 53 1.99 -3.78 -23.51
N TRP A 54 1.66 -3.80 -22.24
CA TRP A 54 1.83 -4.99 -21.42
C TRP A 54 0.81 -6.05 -21.87
N ASP A 55 1.30 -7.22 -22.23
CA ASP A 55 0.49 -8.34 -22.74
C ASP A 55 -0.27 -9.12 -21.64
N GLY A 56 -0.12 -8.70 -20.36
CA GLY A 56 -0.72 -9.35 -19.20
C GLY A 56 0.12 -10.49 -18.62
N THR A 57 1.30 -10.77 -19.20
CA THR A 57 2.22 -11.79 -18.67
C THR A 57 3.24 -11.20 -17.69
N GLU A 58 3.78 -12.04 -16.79
CA GLU A 58 4.86 -11.65 -15.89
C GLU A 58 6.11 -11.20 -16.67
N ALA A 59 6.45 -11.88 -17.75
CA ALA A 59 7.59 -11.50 -18.59
C ALA A 59 7.38 -10.16 -19.29
N GLY A 60 6.17 -9.89 -19.81
CA GLY A 60 5.81 -8.60 -20.37
C GLY A 60 5.84 -7.48 -19.33
N LEU A 61 5.40 -7.77 -18.08
CA LEU A 61 5.50 -6.82 -16.97
C LEU A 61 6.96 -6.51 -16.62
N ALA A 62 7.86 -7.50 -16.61
CA ALA A 62 9.28 -7.28 -16.39
C ALA A 62 9.89 -6.36 -17.46
N GLY A 63 9.56 -6.58 -18.73
CA GLY A 63 9.96 -5.70 -19.83
C GLY A 63 9.45 -4.27 -19.66
N PHE A 64 8.16 -4.12 -19.26
CA PHE A 64 7.56 -2.82 -18.97
C PHE A 64 8.31 -2.11 -17.83
N ILE A 65 8.57 -2.80 -16.70
CA ILE A 65 9.30 -2.25 -15.55
C ILE A 65 10.72 -1.84 -15.93
N GLY A 66 11.42 -2.67 -16.71
CA GLY A 66 12.79 -2.39 -17.17
C GLY A 66 12.93 -1.07 -17.93
N ASN A 67 11.86 -0.60 -18.58
CA ASN A 67 11.80 0.68 -19.27
C ASN A 67 11.44 1.86 -18.34
N ARG A 68 11.14 1.60 -17.06
CA ARG A 68 10.67 2.59 -16.06
C ARG A 68 11.75 2.94 -15.02
N ILE A 69 12.99 3.02 -15.45
CA ILE A 69 14.10 3.50 -14.62
C ILE A 69 13.81 4.94 -14.20
N MET A 70 13.97 5.20 -12.91
CA MET A 70 13.79 6.55 -12.37
C MET A 70 14.73 7.55 -13.06
N ARG A 71 14.26 8.78 -13.21
CA ARG A 71 14.99 9.86 -13.85
C ARG A 71 15.28 10.98 -12.86
N LYS A 72 16.43 11.64 -13.05
CA LYS A 72 16.76 12.89 -12.36
C LYS A 72 15.87 14.03 -12.89
N SER A 73 15.91 15.17 -12.21
CA SER A 73 15.18 16.37 -12.62
C SER A 73 15.58 16.92 -13.99
N ASP A 74 16.79 16.61 -14.46
CA ASP A 74 17.29 16.95 -15.80
C ASP A 74 16.90 15.95 -16.91
N GLY A 75 16.18 14.88 -16.55
CA GLY A 75 15.71 13.83 -17.43
C GLY A 75 16.70 12.67 -17.64
N GLU A 76 17.92 12.74 -17.07
CA GLU A 76 18.88 11.63 -17.14
C GLU A 76 18.38 10.45 -16.31
N HIS A 77 18.75 9.23 -16.74
CA HIS A 77 18.46 8.03 -15.96
C HIS A 77 19.20 8.05 -14.61
N ALA A 78 18.51 7.69 -13.55
CA ALA A 78 19.05 7.53 -12.21
C ALA A 78 18.94 6.05 -11.77
N PRO A 79 19.82 5.16 -12.28
CA PRO A 79 19.71 3.71 -12.01
C PRO A 79 19.77 3.39 -10.51
N GLU A 80 20.44 4.21 -9.73
CA GLU A 80 20.48 4.10 -8.28
C GLU A 80 19.11 4.30 -7.61
N GLY A 81 18.20 5.02 -8.28
CA GLY A 81 16.81 5.23 -7.84
C GLY A 81 15.89 4.03 -8.11
N GLY A 82 16.36 3.08 -8.93
CA GLY A 82 15.58 1.90 -9.29
C GLY A 82 14.48 2.20 -10.31
N TYR A 83 13.32 1.60 -10.11
CA TYR A 83 12.18 1.63 -11.02
C TYR A 83 10.96 2.19 -10.30
N HIS A 84 10.13 2.93 -11.03
CA HIS A 84 8.83 3.39 -10.55
C HIS A 84 7.78 3.16 -11.63
N PHE A 85 6.69 2.49 -11.29
CA PHE A 85 5.60 2.22 -12.21
C PHE A 85 4.24 2.23 -11.51
N LEU A 86 3.20 2.47 -12.31
CA LEU A 86 1.82 2.50 -11.86
C LEU A 86 0.97 1.56 -12.72
N LEU A 87 0.13 0.79 -12.08
CA LEU A 87 -0.90 -0.03 -12.72
C LEU A 87 -2.28 0.32 -12.16
N GLU A 88 -3.28 0.26 -13.00
CA GLU A 88 -4.67 0.51 -12.65
C GLU A 88 -5.57 -0.62 -13.11
N THR A 89 -6.70 -0.74 -12.47
CA THR A 89 -7.82 -1.56 -12.93
C THR A 89 -9.14 -0.91 -12.53
N GLU A 90 -10.17 -1.16 -13.30
CA GLU A 90 -11.51 -0.66 -13.07
C GLU A 90 -12.55 -1.74 -13.35
N ASN A 91 -13.67 -1.64 -12.69
CA ASN A 91 -14.92 -2.31 -13.02
C ASN A 91 -16.08 -1.34 -12.73
N ASP A 92 -17.33 -1.81 -12.88
CA ASP A 92 -18.52 -0.99 -12.66
C ASP A 92 -18.70 -0.48 -11.21
N LEU A 93 -17.85 -0.92 -10.27
CA LEU A 93 -18.00 -0.68 -8.84
C LEU A 93 -16.80 -0.01 -8.19
N LEU A 94 -15.61 -0.19 -8.75
CA LEU A 94 -14.35 0.20 -8.14
C LEU A 94 -13.30 0.52 -9.19
N GLU A 95 -12.68 1.67 -9.04
CA GLU A 95 -11.40 2.00 -9.66
C GLU A 95 -10.31 1.87 -8.60
N THR A 96 -9.19 1.26 -8.94
CA THR A 96 -8.02 1.23 -8.06
C THR A 96 -6.74 1.27 -8.88
N CYS A 97 -5.77 1.99 -8.36
CA CYS A 97 -4.42 1.96 -8.90
C CYS A 97 -3.42 1.64 -7.79
N PHE A 98 -2.30 1.05 -8.17
CA PHE A 98 -1.17 0.95 -7.28
C PHE A 98 0.11 1.37 -7.97
N SER A 99 1.04 1.90 -7.18
CA SER A 99 2.41 2.18 -7.60
C SER A 99 3.41 1.34 -6.82
N VAL A 100 4.51 1.04 -7.47
CA VAL A 100 5.66 0.35 -6.88
C VAL A 100 6.91 1.15 -7.18
N THR A 101 7.68 1.42 -6.12
CA THR A 101 9.04 1.92 -6.21
C THR A 101 9.96 0.82 -5.71
N ALA A 102 10.90 0.33 -6.51
CA ALA A 102 11.75 -0.81 -6.16
C ALA A 102 13.05 -0.84 -6.97
N GLY A 103 13.97 -1.73 -6.61
CA GLY A 103 15.23 -1.93 -7.34
C GLY A 103 16.30 -0.89 -7.04
N GLN A 104 16.10 -0.01 -6.06
CA GLN A 104 17.10 0.95 -5.64
C GLN A 104 18.37 0.25 -5.18
N SER A 105 19.55 0.81 -5.50
CA SER A 105 20.83 0.32 -5.02
C SER A 105 21.16 0.80 -3.60
N LYS A 106 20.50 1.86 -3.15
CA LYS A 106 20.61 2.42 -1.79
C LYS A 106 19.31 3.16 -1.44
N ILE A 107 19.03 3.29 -0.17
CA ILE A 107 17.98 4.19 0.32
C ILE A 107 18.56 5.59 0.27
N LEU A 108 18.05 6.42 -0.64
CA LEU A 108 18.52 7.80 -0.82
C LEU A 108 18.03 8.70 0.31
N GLU A 109 16.78 8.51 0.70
CA GLU A 109 16.12 9.13 1.85
C GLU A 109 15.09 8.15 2.39
N PRO A 110 14.69 8.21 3.67
CA PRO A 110 13.67 7.32 4.23
C PRO A 110 12.36 7.31 3.45
N VAL A 111 12.01 8.47 2.86
CA VAL A 111 10.79 8.70 2.06
C VAL A 111 10.83 7.98 0.70
N TYR A 112 12.01 7.70 0.16
CA TYR A 112 12.20 7.14 -1.19
C TYR A 112 12.71 5.69 -1.17
N GLY A 113 12.47 4.96 -0.11
CA GLY A 113 12.77 3.53 -0.04
C GLY A 113 11.83 2.70 -0.92
N PRO A 114 12.14 1.40 -1.09
CA PRO A 114 11.26 0.47 -1.76
C PRO A 114 9.89 0.45 -1.09
N SER A 115 8.82 0.67 -1.86
CA SER A 115 7.47 0.80 -1.33
C SER A 115 6.39 0.45 -2.34
N PHE A 116 5.27 0.01 -1.80
CA PHE A 116 4.00 -0.16 -2.47
C PHE A 116 3.02 0.88 -1.95
N TYR A 117 2.28 1.49 -2.86
CA TYR A 117 1.20 2.40 -2.53
C TYR A 117 -0.01 2.06 -3.39
N GLN A 118 -1.17 1.93 -2.78
CA GLN A 118 -2.44 1.70 -3.48
C GLN A 118 -3.46 2.74 -3.07
N GLN A 119 -4.17 3.27 -4.04
CA GLN A 119 -5.29 4.18 -3.86
C GLN A 119 -6.55 3.55 -4.46
N PHE A 120 -7.67 3.79 -3.80
CA PHE A 120 -8.98 3.40 -4.27
C PHE A 120 -9.74 4.64 -4.67
N GLY A 121 -10.18 4.68 -5.92
CA GLY A 121 -11.01 5.73 -6.47
C GLY A 121 -12.45 5.30 -6.67
N TRP A 122 -13.31 6.28 -6.81
CA TRP A 122 -14.65 6.08 -7.34
C TRP A 122 -14.60 6.23 -8.86
N LEU A 123 -15.36 5.42 -9.56
CA LEU A 123 -15.78 5.80 -10.90
C LEU A 123 -16.53 7.14 -10.78
N PRO A 124 -16.29 8.09 -11.72
CA PRO A 124 -16.88 9.40 -11.63
C PRO A 124 -18.42 9.28 -11.51
N PHE A 125 -18.95 9.85 -10.42
CA PHE A 125 -20.36 9.89 -10.07
C PHE A 125 -20.95 8.62 -9.46
N PRO A 126 -20.56 8.23 -8.22
CA PRO A 126 -21.42 7.37 -7.45
C PRO A 126 -22.77 8.08 -7.28
N ASP A 127 -23.84 7.34 -7.46
CA ASP A 127 -25.16 7.81 -7.08
C ASP A 127 -25.13 8.09 -5.56
N PRO A 128 -25.26 9.35 -5.12
CA PRO A 128 -25.13 9.70 -3.69
C PRO A 128 -26.18 9.00 -2.82
N ASP A 129 -27.23 8.47 -3.43
CA ASP A 129 -28.31 7.75 -2.76
C ASP A 129 -28.04 6.24 -2.66
N GLN A 130 -26.96 5.72 -3.26
CA GLN A 130 -26.56 4.31 -3.13
C GLN A 130 -25.40 4.17 -2.15
N PRO A 131 -25.53 3.28 -1.12
CA PRO A 131 -24.39 2.98 -0.25
C PRO A 131 -23.25 2.36 -1.06
N PRO A 132 -21.99 2.63 -0.69
CA PRO A 132 -20.86 2.00 -1.34
C PRO A 132 -21.01 0.47 -1.29
N ARG A 133 -20.94 -0.18 -2.43
CA ARG A 133 -21.10 -1.64 -2.54
C ARG A 133 -19.91 -2.41 -1.95
N VAL A 134 -18.81 -1.71 -1.69
CA VAL A 134 -17.59 -2.26 -1.11
C VAL A 134 -17.16 -1.35 0.03
N SER A 135 -16.96 -1.91 1.24
CA SER A 135 -16.51 -1.13 2.39
C SER A 135 -15.01 -0.91 2.37
N ALA A 136 -14.56 0.20 2.99
CA ALA A 136 -13.14 0.49 3.21
C ALA A 136 -12.43 -0.66 3.94
N ASP A 137 -13.03 -1.18 4.99
CA ASP A 137 -12.54 -2.34 5.75
C ASP A 137 -12.21 -3.54 4.86
N PHE A 138 -13.14 -3.91 3.98
CA PHE A 138 -12.94 -5.02 3.06
C PHE A 138 -11.78 -4.74 2.08
N LEU A 139 -11.64 -3.52 1.57
CA LEU A 139 -10.58 -3.14 0.64
C LEU A 139 -9.21 -3.15 1.32
N TRP A 140 -9.09 -2.60 2.53
CA TRP A 140 -7.87 -2.69 3.31
C TRP A 140 -7.47 -4.14 3.61
N GLU A 141 -8.40 -4.96 4.09
CA GLU A 141 -8.13 -6.37 4.36
C GLU A 141 -7.69 -7.13 3.10
N ALA A 142 -8.36 -6.91 1.98
CA ALA A 142 -7.99 -7.54 0.70
C ALA A 142 -6.59 -7.13 0.26
N SER A 143 -6.27 -5.83 0.34
CA SER A 143 -4.96 -5.30 -0.04
C SER A 143 -3.85 -5.77 0.88
N LEU A 144 -4.04 -5.72 2.20
CA LEU A 144 -3.04 -6.17 3.15
C LEU A 144 -2.75 -7.67 2.98
N ARG A 145 -3.78 -8.49 2.81
CA ARG A 145 -3.62 -9.94 2.57
C ARG A 145 -2.96 -10.27 1.23
N ALA A 146 -2.97 -9.34 0.27
CA ALA A 146 -2.28 -9.49 -1.00
C ALA A 146 -0.84 -8.93 -0.94
N VAL A 147 -0.63 -7.75 -0.37
CA VAL A 147 0.68 -7.07 -0.36
C VAL A 147 1.67 -7.73 0.58
N ILE A 148 1.23 -8.21 1.75
CA ILE A 148 2.11 -8.85 2.74
C ILE A 148 2.86 -10.05 2.15
N PRO A 149 2.22 -11.07 1.58
CA PRO A 149 2.93 -12.20 1.01
C PRO A 149 3.67 -11.89 -0.30
N ALA A 150 3.26 -10.84 -1.02
CA ALA A 150 3.90 -10.44 -2.26
C ALA A 150 5.21 -9.68 -2.02
N PHE A 151 5.21 -8.71 -1.11
CA PHE A 151 6.31 -7.77 -0.94
C PHE A 151 7.09 -7.96 0.37
N ASP A 152 6.61 -8.74 1.34
CA ASP A 152 7.23 -8.95 2.65
C ASP A 152 7.67 -7.63 3.30
N PRO A 153 6.71 -6.69 3.53
CA PRO A 153 7.03 -5.35 3.97
C PRO A 153 7.56 -5.31 5.42
N ILE A 154 8.09 -4.16 5.83
CA ILE A 154 8.45 -3.86 7.22
C ILE A 154 7.17 -3.65 8.03
N PHE A 155 6.25 -2.89 7.48
CA PHE A 155 4.89 -2.74 7.93
C PHE A 155 3.96 -2.56 6.72
N ALA A 156 2.66 -2.66 6.92
CA ALA A 156 1.67 -2.27 5.92
C ALA A 156 0.49 -1.60 6.63
N VAL A 157 0.00 -0.51 6.08
CA VAL A 157 -1.05 0.30 6.70
C VAL A 157 -2.17 0.62 5.73
N GLY A 158 -3.40 0.47 6.18
CA GLY A 158 -4.61 0.99 5.55
C GLY A 158 -5.03 2.28 6.23
N GLN A 159 -4.99 3.37 5.49
CA GLN A 159 -5.20 4.73 5.97
C GLN A 159 -6.34 5.43 5.22
N GLU A 160 -6.85 6.48 5.82
CA GLU A 160 -7.69 7.50 5.20
C GLU A 160 -6.98 8.83 5.16
N LEU A 161 -7.43 9.68 4.24
CA LEU A 161 -6.86 11.02 4.07
C LEU A 161 -6.88 11.83 5.36
N ASP A 162 -7.96 11.76 6.13
CA ASP A 162 -8.07 12.47 7.41
C ASP A 162 -6.96 12.07 8.38
N VAL A 163 -6.70 10.76 8.51
CA VAL A 163 -5.61 10.26 9.37
C VAL A 163 -4.24 10.73 8.87
N ILE A 164 -4.05 10.75 7.54
CA ILE A 164 -2.81 11.22 6.93
C ILE A 164 -2.60 12.71 7.21
N MET A 165 -3.62 13.52 6.98
CA MET A 165 -3.55 14.99 7.14
C MET A 165 -3.33 15.41 8.58
N GLU A 166 -3.88 14.69 9.55
CA GLU A 166 -3.66 14.95 10.98
C GLU A 166 -2.22 14.64 11.45
N GLN A 167 -1.46 13.85 10.66
CA GLN A 167 -0.10 13.45 10.97
C GLN A 167 0.97 14.29 10.23
N GLU A 168 0.59 15.36 9.52
CA GLU A 168 1.52 16.17 8.73
C GLU A 168 2.91 16.37 9.40
N PRO A 169 3.97 16.46 8.59
CA PRO A 169 4.01 16.43 7.11
C PRO A 169 4.20 15.03 6.51
N GLU A 170 4.40 14.02 7.29
CA GLU A 170 4.84 12.69 6.84
C GLU A 170 3.82 11.58 7.17
N GLY A 171 2.59 11.97 7.42
CA GLY A 171 1.57 11.07 7.95
C GLY A 171 1.32 9.79 7.15
N TRP A 172 1.43 9.84 5.82
CA TRP A 172 1.24 8.66 4.99
C TRP A 172 2.41 7.65 5.03
N LEU A 173 3.56 8.05 5.60
CA LEU A 173 4.73 7.19 5.78
C LEU A 173 4.73 6.46 7.12
N LEU A 174 3.82 6.81 8.03
CA LEU A 174 3.75 6.22 9.35
C LEU A 174 2.79 5.03 9.36
N PRO A 175 3.04 3.98 10.16
CA PRO A 175 2.14 2.85 10.28
C PRO A 175 0.93 3.17 11.17
N ILE A 176 0.27 4.30 10.96
CA ILE A 176 -0.90 4.74 11.71
C ILE A 176 -2.10 4.82 10.78
N GLY A 177 -3.09 3.99 11.03
CA GLY A 177 -4.30 3.88 10.22
C GLY A 177 -5.31 2.89 10.80
N TYR A 178 -6.38 2.62 10.10
CA TYR A 178 -7.45 1.73 10.58
C TYR A 178 -7.06 0.25 10.53
N ARG A 179 -6.11 -0.11 9.67
CA ARG A 179 -5.55 -1.46 9.57
C ARG A 179 -4.03 -1.34 9.53
N VAL A 180 -3.35 -1.92 10.50
CA VAL A 180 -1.89 -1.84 10.62
C VAL A 180 -1.31 -3.23 10.79
N TRP A 181 -0.46 -3.62 9.89
CA TRP A 181 0.30 -4.85 10.01
C TRP A 181 1.77 -4.54 10.26
N ILE A 182 2.34 -5.19 11.27
CA ILE A 182 3.75 -5.03 11.68
C ILE A 182 4.46 -6.37 11.52
N ASN A 183 5.58 -6.36 10.79
CA ASN A 183 6.43 -7.54 10.62
C ASN A 183 7.14 -7.88 11.93
N GLU A 184 7.20 -9.15 12.32
CA GLU A 184 7.90 -9.60 13.54
C GLU A 184 9.39 -9.27 13.55
N ARG A 185 10.01 -9.06 12.38
CA ARG A 185 11.42 -8.61 12.29
C ARG A 185 11.64 -7.22 12.88
N VAL A 186 10.63 -6.39 12.90
CA VAL A 186 10.71 -5.02 13.45
C VAL A 186 10.42 -5.04 14.94
N GLY A 187 9.52 -5.91 15.37
CA GLY A 187 9.14 -6.09 16.76
C GLY A 187 7.79 -6.77 16.89
N GLY A 188 7.44 -7.17 18.08
CA GLY A 188 6.19 -7.85 18.37
C GLY A 188 5.20 -6.97 19.10
N VAL A 189 3.93 -7.01 18.72
CA VAL A 189 2.85 -6.36 19.47
C VAL A 189 2.40 -7.30 20.58
N ARG A 190 2.78 -6.97 21.83
CA ARG A 190 2.49 -7.76 23.04
C ARG A 190 1.32 -7.19 23.85
N ALA A 191 1.15 -5.89 23.79
CA ALA A 191 0.10 -5.16 24.45
C ALA A 191 -0.62 -4.26 23.46
N CYS A 192 -1.95 -4.25 23.51
CA CYS A 192 -2.79 -3.36 22.72
C CYS A 192 -3.65 -2.51 23.63
N ALA A 193 -3.86 -1.27 23.25
CA ALA A 193 -4.81 -0.40 23.90
C ALA A 193 -6.25 -0.96 23.79
N GLU A 194 -7.11 -0.55 24.72
CA GLU A 194 -8.51 -0.98 24.75
C GLU A 194 -9.25 -0.58 23.47
N GLY A 195 -10.02 -1.51 22.94
CA GLY A 195 -10.83 -1.33 21.72
C GLY A 195 -10.11 -1.77 20.43
N LEU A 196 -8.79 -1.97 20.43
CA LEU A 196 -8.09 -2.57 19.31
C LEU A 196 -8.26 -4.10 19.30
N THR A 197 -8.23 -4.68 18.11
CA THR A 197 -8.16 -6.13 17.96
C THR A 197 -6.89 -6.52 17.20
N VAL A 198 -6.33 -7.67 17.54
CA VAL A 198 -5.10 -8.17 16.92
C VAL A 198 -5.28 -9.58 16.38
N GLU A 199 -4.65 -9.82 15.24
CA GLU A 199 -4.61 -11.14 14.60
C GLU A 199 -3.18 -11.42 14.11
N ARG A 200 -2.75 -12.68 14.24
CA ARG A 200 -1.54 -13.10 13.54
C ARG A 200 -1.81 -13.27 12.06
N LEU A 201 -1.06 -12.56 11.22
CA LEU A 201 -1.15 -12.67 9.76
C LEU A 201 0.25 -12.88 9.16
N GLY A 202 0.49 -14.07 8.62
CA GLY A 202 1.81 -14.43 8.09
C GLY A 202 2.89 -14.35 9.17
N ASN A 203 3.96 -13.60 8.89
CA ASN A 203 5.09 -13.36 9.77
C ASN A 203 4.98 -12.04 10.56
N GLY A 204 3.76 -11.60 10.85
CA GLY A 204 3.52 -10.37 11.59
C GLY A 204 2.18 -10.34 12.30
N THR A 205 1.87 -9.21 12.87
CA THR A 205 0.65 -8.93 13.62
C THR A 205 -0.17 -7.87 12.90
N LEU A 206 -1.43 -8.17 12.61
CA LEU A 206 -2.42 -7.22 12.11
C LEU A 206 -3.20 -6.63 13.27
N ILE A 207 -3.16 -5.32 13.41
CA ILE A 207 -3.94 -4.52 14.36
C ILE A 207 -5.12 -3.93 13.59
N ARG A 208 -6.31 -4.05 14.14
CA ARG A 208 -7.51 -3.40 13.61
C ARG A 208 -8.02 -2.37 14.59
N VAL A 209 -8.20 -1.17 14.09
CA VAL A 209 -8.86 -0.06 14.78
C VAL A 209 -10.32 -0.05 14.37
N PRO A 210 -11.28 0.23 15.28
CA PRO A 210 -12.69 0.40 14.90
C PRO A 210 -12.88 1.51 13.88
N ASP A 211 -13.57 1.22 12.77
CA ASP A 211 -13.82 2.17 11.68
C ASP A 211 -14.68 3.39 12.10
N SER A 212 -15.32 3.31 13.26
CA SER A 212 -16.11 4.41 13.83
C SER A 212 -15.29 5.43 14.63
N TRP A 213 -14.00 5.19 14.82
CA TRP A 213 -13.17 6.11 15.58
C TRP A 213 -12.75 7.32 14.72
N PRO A 214 -12.72 8.53 15.28
CA PRO A 214 -12.16 9.70 14.59
C PRO A 214 -10.64 9.60 14.48
N ALA A 215 -10.06 10.30 13.51
CA ALA A 215 -8.63 10.27 13.19
C ALA A 215 -7.73 10.54 14.40
N GLU A 216 -8.04 11.55 15.22
CA GLU A 216 -7.26 11.88 16.41
C GLU A 216 -7.15 10.68 17.36
N ARG A 217 -8.27 9.97 17.60
CA ARG A 217 -8.28 8.79 18.47
C ARG A 217 -7.47 7.63 17.90
N VAL A 218 -7.53 7.43 16.57
CA VAL A 218 -6.72 6.42 15.86
C VAL A 218 -5.24 6.71 16.11
N ILE A 219 -4.81 7.96 15.90
CA ILE A 219 -3.43 8.40 16.05
C ILE A 219 -2.94 8.22 17.49
N GLU A 220 -3.67 8.76 18.46
CA GLU A 220 -3.31 8.68 19.87
C GLU A 220 -3.16 7.22 20.33
N THR A 221 -4.17 6.38 20.02
CA THR A 221 -4.23 4.99 20.49
C THR A 221 -3.15 4.13 19.86
N LEU A 222 -2.86 4.30 18.57
CA LEU A 222 -1.78 3.54 17.91
C LEU A 222 -0.40 4.03 18.36
N THR A 223 -0.21 5.33 18.52
CA THR A 223 1.03 5.90 19.06
C THR A 223 1.34 5.34 20.45
N GLU A 224 0.35 5.29 21.35
CA GLU A 224 0.49 4.67 22.66
C GLU A 224 0.79 3.18 22.58
N THR A 225 0.07 2.46 21.69
CA THR A 225 0.30 1.03 21.45
C THR A 225 1.71 0.78 20.97
N PHE A 226 2.23 1.57 20.04
CA PHE A 226 3.60 1.39 19.54
C PHE A 226 4.65 1.68 20.61
N ARG A 227 4.52 2.75 21.37
CA ARG A 227 5.42 3.06 22.50
C ARG A 227 5.41 1.96 23.53
N SER A 228 4.24 1.42 23.87
CA SER A 228 4.11 0.33 24.85
C SER A 228 4.72 -1.00 24.39
N ASN A 229 5.09 -1.12 23.12
CA ASN A 229 5.71 -2.30 22.52
C ASN A 229 7.12 -2.05 22.00
N ASP A 230 7.76 -0.92 22.34
CA ASP A 230 9.07 -0.50 21.86
C ASP A 230 9.14 -0.42 20.32
N LEU A 231 8.04 0.03 19.67
CA LEU A 231 7.89 0.18 18.23
C LEU A 231 7.88 1.67 17.79
N ASP A 232 8.18 2.58 18.70
CA ASP A 232 8.21 4.02 18.44
C ASP A 232 9.28 4.44 17.40
N GLY A 233 10.27 3.58 17.14
CA GLY A 233 11.19 3.75 16.00
C GLY A 233 10.54 3.63 14.61
N LEU A 234 9.24 3.29 14.54
CA LEU A 234 8.45 3.29 13.32
C LEU A 234 7.62 4.60 13.14
N LEU A 235 7.62 5.47 14.17
CA LEU A 235 6.87 6.73 14.19
C LEU A 235 7.68 7.90 13.67
#